data_0fd10187dbe5675ea4970da9f74c9cb0
#
_entry.id   0fd10187dbe5675ea4970da9f74c9cb0
#
_cell.length_a   1.000
_cell.length_b   1.000
_cell.length_c   1.000
_cell.angle_alpha   90.00
_cell.angle_beta   90.00
_cell.angle_gamma   90.00
#
_symmetry.space_group_name_H-M   'P 1'
#
loop_
_entity.id
_entity.type
_entity.pdbx_description
1 polymer ?
#
loop_
_entity_poly.entity_id
_entity_poly.type
_entity_poly.pdbx_seq_one_letter_code
_entity_poly.pdbx_strand_id
1 'polypeptide(L)'
;MVSSQIARRSITTTYTAKQEPVPLPSKLPESFLSQIPSHLQPANTSKKIKIYPAPPSTRTVCKDPVAAVTESQLAILDPTGERKALFDYRRNPRSVKVGDILRVTFKNGDPFSGVCLSIRLRGVDTTFLLRNELSRVGVEMWVKVFSPNVESVEIVQKTEKRKRRARLYYMRQPRHDMRSVENIVSNYLRQKSAITGQRGGQRGGRGQKRR
;
A
#
# COMPACT_ATOMS: atom_id res chain seq x y z
N MET A 1 52.25 1.84 -11.39
CA MET A 1 50.90 1.33 -11.02
C MET A 1 51.10 0.12 -10.14
N VAL A 2 51.00 0.26 -8.83
CA VAL A 2 51.17 -0.83 -7.87
C VAL A 2 49.77 -1.33 -7.50
N SER A 3 49.45 -2.52 -7.98
CA SER A 3 48.18 -3.22 -7.65
C SER A 3 48.32 -3.82 -6.27
N SER A 4 47.65 -3.24 -5.27
CA SER A 4 47.55 -3.83 -3.93
C SER A 4 46.51 -4.94 -3.95
N GLN A 5 46.96 -6.19 -4.01
CA GLN A 5 46.11 -7.36 -3.79
C GLN A 5 45.79 -7.44 -2.29
N ILE A 6 44.55 -7.13 -1.95
CA ILE A 6 44.02 -7.40 -0.60
C ILE A 6 43.81 -8.89 -0.46
N ALA A 7 44.70 -9.55 0.26
CA ALA A 7 44.56 -10.97 0.62
C ALA A 7 43.36 -11.12 1.54
N ARG A 8 42.30 -11.71 1.02
CA ARG A 8 41.16 -12.17 1.83
C ARG A 8 41.60 -13.35 2.67
N ARG A 9 41.86 -13.14 3.95
CA ARG A 9 42.04 -14.23 4.90
C ARG A 9 40.69 -14.94 5.07
N SER A 10 40.55 -16.11 4.46
CA SER A 10 39.48 -17.03 4.78
C SER A 10 39.72 -17.61 6.15
N ILE A 11 38.87 -17.29 7.12
CA ILE A 11 38.85 -17.95 8.41
C ILE A 11 38.22 -19.31 8.18
N THR A 12 39.04 -20.31 7.90
CA THR A 12 38.60 -21.71 7.92
C THR A 12 38.51 -22.13 9.39
N THR A 13 37.29 -22.06 9.91
CA THR A 13 36.99 -22.70 11.19
C THR A 13 37.00 -24.19 10.94
N THR A 14 38.12 -24.85 11.25
CA THR A 14 38.17 -26.31 11.27
C THR A 14 37.32 -26.76 12.44
N TYR A 15 36.15 -27.27 12.15
CA TYR A 15 35.34 -28.02 13.08
C TYR A 15 36.10 -29.34 13.33
N THR A 16 36.90 -29.39 14.42
CA THR A 16 37.31 -30.66 14.99
C THR A 16 36.02 -31.35 15.43
N ALA A 17 35.70 -32.45 14.75
CA ALA A 17 34.59 -33.28 15.16
C ALA A 17 34.79 -33.64 16.62
N LYS A 18 33.88 -33.17 17.49
CA LYS A 18 33.89 -33.44 18.91
C LYS A 18 33.75 -34.95 19.04
N GLN A 19 34.85 -35.62 19.38
CA GLN A 19 34.79 -37.06 19.64
C GLN A 19 33.73 -37.26 20.70
N GLU A 20 32.75 -38.10 20.42
CA GLU A 20 31.76 -38.46 21.41
C GLU A 20 32.46 -39.06 22.61
N PRO A 21 32.20 -38.58 23.84
CA PRO A 21 32.85 -39.10 25.03
C PRO A 21 32.53 -40.59 25.13
N VAL A 22 33.59 -41.41 25.20
CA VAL A 22 33.47 -42.86 25.41
C VAL A 22 32.56 -43.07 26.61
N PRO A 23 31.48 -43.86 26.52
CA PRO A 23 30.58 -44.08 27.63
C PRO A 23 31.36 -44.72 28.78
N LEU A 24 31.36 -44.08 29.95
CA LEU A 24 31.96 -44.57 31.15
C LEU A 24 31.37 -45.91 31.55
N PRO A 25 32.18 -46.95 31.92
CA PRO A 25 31.65 -48.21 32.35
C PRO A 25 30.75 -48.05 33.55
N SER A 26 29.54 -48.64 33.48
CA SER A 26 28.46 -48.49 34.46
C SER A 26 28.74 -49.02 35.88
N LYS A 27 29.95 -49.43 36.19
CA LYS A 27 30.37 -50.04 37.44
C LYS A 27 31.62 -49.38 38.06
N LEU A 28 31.84 -48.12 37.92
CA LEU A 28 32.89 -47.41 38.64
C LEU A 28 32.46 -47.16 40.08
N PRO A 29 33.32 -47.45 41.11
CA PRO A 29 32.98 -47.11 42.48
C PRO A 29 32.81 -45.60 42.67
N GLU A 30 31.90 -45.18 43.57
CA GLU A 30 31.56 -43.77 43.82
C GLU A 30 32.75 -42.85 44.11
N SER A 31 33.82 -43.38 44.72
CA SER A 31 35.06 -42.69 44.97
C SER A 31 35.80 -42.21 43.69
N PHE A 32 35.62 -42.90 42.59
CA PHE A 32 36.15 -42.45 41.30
C PHE A 32 35.26 -41.44 40.57
N LEU A 33 33.99 -41.43 40.86
CA LEU A 33 33.06 -40.49 40.27
C LEU A 33 33.35 -39.06 40.72
N SER A 34 33.87 -38.86 41.92
CA SER A 34 34.23 -37.55 42.44
C SER A 34 35.45 -36.92 41.76
N GLN A 35 36.34 -37.78 41.16
CA GLN A 35 37.53 -37.32 40.43
C GLN A 35 37.25 -36.99 38.97
N ILE A 36 36.11 -37.34 38.48
CA ILE A 36 35.69 -37.04 37.10
C ILE A 36 35.22 -35.61 37.03
N PRO A 37 35.68 -34.81 36.05
CA PRO A 37 35.16 -33.47 35.85
C PRO A 37 33.62 -33.44 35.84
N SER A 38 33.02 -32.46 36.49
CA SER A 38 31.55 -32.40 36.70
C SER A 38 30.69 -32.49 35.44
N HIS A 39 31.24 -32.15 34.28
CA HIS A 39 30.53 -32.22 32.98
C HIS A 39 30.47 -33.65 32.43
N LEU A 40 31.32 -34.60 32.92
CA LEU A 40 31.32 -35.97 32.49
C LEU A 40 30.60 -36.91 33.48
N GLN A 41 30.20 -36.42 34.63
CA GLN A 41 29.48 -37.22 35.62
C GLN A 41 28.04 -37.53 35.12
N PRO A 42 27.59 -38.79 35.19
CA PRO A 42 26.29 -39.21 34.64
C PRO A 42 25.12 -38.57 35.36
N ALA A 43 25.27 -38.08 36.59
CA ALA A 43 24.25 -37.41 37.37
C ALA A 43 24.15 -35.89 37.08
N ASN A 44 25.16 -35.32 36.45
CA ASN A 44 25.10 -33.90 36.02
C ASN A 44 24.40 -33.83 34.67
N THR A 45 23.08 -33.68 34.72
CA THR A 45 22.36 -33.03 33.63
C THR A 45 22.91 -31.61 33.53
N SER A 46 24.08 -31.45 32.87
CA SER A 46 24.59 -30.13 32.53
C SER A 46 23.42 -29.35 31.96
N LYS A 47 23.05 -28.24 32.64
CA LYS A 47 21.97 -27.37 32.17
C LYS A 47 22.28 -27.05 30.71
N LYS A 48 21.63 -27.76 29.79
CA LYS A 48 21.83 -27.52 28.37
C LYS A 48 21.56 -26.06 28.13
N ILE A 49 22.57 -25.32 27.70
CA ILE A 49 22.39 -23.93 27.33
C ILE A 49 21.33 -23.89 26.23
N LYS A 50 20.27 -23.13 26.47
CA LYS A 50 19.18 -23.02 25.51
C LYS A 50 19.71 -22.30 24.27
N ILE A 51 19.95 -23.03 23.21
CA ILE A 51 20.38 -22.48 21.92
C ILE A 51 19.11 -22.13 21.15
N TYR A 52 18.93 -20.86 20.87
CA TYR A 52 17.86 -20.41 20.02
C TYR A 52 18.25 -20.67 18.56
N PRO A 53 17.34 -21.22 17.74
CA PRO A 53 17.61 -21.41 16.31
C PRO A 53 17.86 -20.02 15.68
N ALA A 54 18.75 -19.97 14.72
CA ALA A 54 19.00 -18.75 13.96
C ALA A 54 17.68 -18.29 13.29
N PRO A 55 17.42 -16.99 13.29
CA PRO A 55 16.23 -16.47 12.61
C PRO A 55 16.25 -16.89 11.13
N PRO A 56 15.08 -17.15 10.54
CA PRO A 56 15.01 -17.52 9.12
C PRO A 56 15.59 -16.39 8.26
N SER A 57 16.20 -16.75 7.13
CA SER A 57 16.81 -15.75 6.26
C SER A 57 15.73 -14.77 5.77
N THR A 58 16.07 -13.49 5.69
CA THR A 58 15.17 -12.42 5.25
C THR A 58 14.57 -12.71 3.86
N ARG A 59 15.31 -13.38 2.99
CA ARG A 59 14.86 -13.76 1.66
C ARG A 59 13.75 -14.83 1.67
N THR A 60 13.76 -15.73 2.66
CA THR A 60 12.70 -16.74 2.81
C THR A 60 11.44 -16.16 3.41
N VAL A 61 11.58 -15.18 4.31
CA VAL A 61 10.45 -14.51 4.97
C VAL A 61 9.74 -13.54 4.01
N CYS A 62 10.51 -12.79 3.24
CA CYS A 62 9.95 -11.80 2.31
C CYS A 62 10.63 -11.89 0.94
N LYS A 63 9.89 -12.38 -0.07
CA LYS A 63 10.37 -12.44 -1.46
C LYS A 63 10.50 -11.05 -2.07
N ASP A 64 9.47 -10.21 -1.89
CA ASP A 64 9.38 -8.87 -2.47
C ASP A 64 9.19 -7.82 -1.37
N PRO A 65 10.28 -7.32 -0.75
CA PRO A 65 10.19 -6.35 0.36
C PRO A 65 9.52 -5.04 -0.05
N VAL A 66 9.71 -4.60 -1.29
CA VAL A 66 9.07 -3.38 -1.81
C VAL A 66 7.55 -3.54 -1.88
N ALA A 67 7.06 -4.69 -2.36
CA ALA A 67 5.63 -4.98 -2.40
C ALA A 67 5.03 -5.01 -0.99
N ALA A 68 5.70 -5.64 -0.03
CA ALA A 68 5.24 -5.70 1.36
C ALA A 68 5.15 -4.30 2.01
N VAL A 69 6.16 -3.45 1.78
CA VAL A 69 6.15 -2.06 2.28
C VAL A 69 5.05 -1.24 1.61
N THR A 70 4.87 -1.36 0.29
CA THR A 70 3.81 -0.63 -0.40
C THR A 70 2.42 -1.07 0.06
N GLU A 71 2.21 -2.34 0.35
CA GLU A 71 0.96 -2.85 0.87
C GLU A 71 0.68 -2.35 2.29
N SER A 72 1.67 -2.36 3.17
CA SER A 72 1.54 -1.81 4.53
C SER A 72 1.22 -0.31 4.52
N GLN A 73 1.85 0.46 3.62
CA GLN A 73 1.56 1.89 3.46
C GLN A 73 0.15 2.13 2.92
N LEU A 74 -0.29 1.34 1.95
CA LEU A 74 -1.65 1.43 1.41
C LEU A 74 -2.71 1.08 2.46
N ALA A 75 -2.45 0.11 3.34
CA ALA A 75 -3.35 -0.22 4.44
C ALA A 75 -3.57 0.95 5.41
N ILE A 76 -2.54 1.79 5.62
CA ILE A 76 -2.65 2.99 6.46
C ILE A 76 -3.36 4.14 5.73
N LEU A 77 -3.04 4.36 4.45
CA LEU A 77 -3.55 5.49 3.66
C LEU A 77 -4.97 5.28 3.13
N ASP A 78 -5.35 4.05 2.87
CA ASP A 78 -6.67 3.66 2.35
C ASP A 78 -7.19 2.42 3.09
N PRO A 79 -7.60 2.56 4.38
CA PRO A 79 -8.06 1.43 5.18
C PRO A 79 -9.33 0.77 4.62
N THR A 80 -10.17 1.52 3.91
CA THR A 80 -11.39 0.99 3.29
C THR A 80 -11.15 0.33 1.94
N GLY A 81 -10.02 0.63 1.29
CA GLY A 81 -9.69 0.17 -0.06
C GLY A 81 -10.51 0.83 -1.17
N GLU A 82 -11.35 1.82 -0.84
CA GLU A 82 -12.24 2.48 -1.81
C GLU A 82 -11.46 3.24 -2.88
N ARG A 83 -10.39 3.96 -2.47
CA ARG A 83 -9.54 4.71 -3.42
C ARG A 83 -8.82 3.76 -4.37
N LYS A 84 -8.31 2.65 -3.85
CA LYS A 84 -7.68 1.60 -4.65
C LYS A 84 -8.68 1.00 -5.64
N ALA A 85 -9.89 0.66 -5.19
CA ALA A 85 -10.95 0.12 -6.03
C ALA A 85 -11.42 1.11 -7.11
N LEU A 86 -11.45 2.42 -6.78
CA LEU A 86 -11.85 3.48 -7.71
C LEU A 86 -10.89 3.59 -8.91
N PHE A 87 -9.59 3.33 -8.72
CA PHE A 87 -8.59 3.42 -9.78
C PHE A 87 -8.21 2.06 -10.40
N ASP A 88 -8.79 0.95 -9.92
CA ASP A 88 -8.57 -0.38 -10.54
C ASP A 88 -9.46 -0.57 -11.78
N TYR A 89 -8.99 -0.07 -12.91
CA TYR A 89 -9.71 -0.13 -14.19
C TYR A 89 -9.83 -1.55 -14.77
N ARG A 90 -9.03 -2.50 -14.27
CA ARG A 90 -9.03 -3.88 -14.78
C ARG A 90 -10.14 -4.72 -14.15
N ARG A 91 -10.36 -4.57 -12.85
CA ARG A 91 -11.30 -5.38 -12.08
C ARG A 91 -12.64 -4.71 -11.90
N ASN A 92 -12.64 -3.38 -11.77
CA ASN A 92 -13.85 -2.62 -11.46
C ASN A 92 -14.39 -1.89 -12.71
N PRO A 93 -15.56 -2.27 -13.24
CA PRO A 93 -16.16 -1.56 -14.36
C PRO A 93 -16.60 -0.14 -14.01
N ARG A 94 -16.82 0.13 -12.72
CA ARG A 94 -17.17 1.47 -12.20
C ARG A 94 -15.96 2.36 -11.94
N SER A 95 -14.75 1.86 -12.15
CA SER A 95 -13.51 2.63 -11.93
C SER A 95 -13.42 3.87 -12.81
N VAL A 96 -12.58 4.78 -12.41
CA VAL A 96 -12.21 5.98 -13.15
C VAL A 96 -11.46 5.60 -14.42
N LYS A 97 -11.87 6.21 -15.52
CA LYS A 97 -11.20 6.07 -16.82
C LYS A 97 -10.74 7.43 -17.33
N VAL A 98 -9.79 7.37 -18.25
CA VAL A 98 -9.32 8.58 -18.92
C VAL A 98 -10.43 9.17 -19.76
N GLY A 99 -10.70 10.46 -19.58
CA GLY A 99 -11.81 11.18 -20.20
C GLY A 99 -13.02 11.39 -19.29
N ASP A 100 -13.08 10.75 -18.12
CA ASP A 100 -14.13 10.98 -17.14
C ASP A 100 -13.95 12.34 -16.46
N ILE A 101 -15.05 12.97 -16.06
CA ILE A 101 -15.03 14.21 -15.28
C ILE A 101 -15.04 13.84 -13.80
N LEU A 102 -14.03 14.30 -13.10
CA LEU A 102 -13.81 14.02 -11.67
C LEU A 102 -13.87 15.32 -10.87
N ARG A 103 -14.31 15.18 -9.62
CA ARG A 103 -14.21 16.22 -8.60
C ARG A 103 -13.37 15.70 -7.45
N VAL A 104 -12.35 16.47 -7.10
CA VAL A 104 -11.48 16.19 -5.95
C VAL A 104 -11.74 17.23 -4.89
N THR A 105 -12.01 16.79 -3.67
CA THR A 105 -12.11 17.64 -2.49
C THR A 105 -10.85 17.49 -1.68
N PHE A 106 -10.22 18.60 -1.33
CA PHE A 106 -9.06 18.63 -0.45
C PHE A 106 -9.50 18.97 0.97
N LYS A 107 -8.69 18.57 1.96
CA LYS A 107 -8.95 18.90 3.37
C LYS A 107 -9.04 20.41 3.64
N ASN A 108 -8.39 21.22 2.82
CA ASN A 108 -8.49 22.68 2.88
C ASN A 108 -9.87 23.20 2.46
N GLY A 109 -10.75 22.32 1.97
CA GLY A 109 -12.10 22.68 1.54
C GLY A 109 -12.22 23.08 0.07
N ASP A 110 -11.15 23.42 -0.61
CA ASP A 110 -11.18 23.88 -2.00
C ASP A 110 -11.33 22.70 -2.96
N PRO A 111 -12.47 22.53 -3.64
CA PRO A 111 -12.65 21.46 -4.60
C PRO A 111 -12.03 21.83 -5.96
N PHE A 112 -11.36 20.87 -6.58
CA PHE A 112 -10.93 21.00 -7.97
C PHE A 112 -11.64 19.97 -8.83
N SER A 113 -12.28 20.42 -9.91
CA SER A 113 -12.99 19.55 -10.83
C SER A 113 -12.36 19.66 -12.22
N GLY A 114 -12.34 18.55 -12.95
CA GLY A 114 -11.76 18.55 -14.29
C GLY A 114 -11.90 17.23 -15.01
N VAL A 115 -11.50 17.23 -16.27
CA VAL A 115 -11.43 16.03 -17.10
C VAL A 115 -10.15 15.27 -16.82
N CYS A 116 -10.24 13.96 -16.62
CA CYS A 116 -9.09 13.10 -16.40
C CYS A 116 -8.34 12.87 -17.72
N LEU A 117 -7.15 13.43 -17.86
CA LEU A 117 -6.32 13.30 -19.06
C LEU A 117 -5.42 12.06 -19.01
N SER A 118 -4.92 11.69 -17.86
CA SER A 118 -3.96 10.61 -17.70
C SER A 118 -4.02 10.03 -16.30
N ILE A 119 -3.84 8.72 -16.19
CA ILE A 119 -3.74 8.00 -14.91
C ILE A 119 -2.42 7.24 -14.91
N ARG A 120 -1.65 7.38 -13.84
CA ARG A 120 -0.41 6.65 -13.61
C ARG A 120 -0.56 5.77 -12.38
N LEU A 121 -0.63 4.46 -12.59
CA LEU A 121 -0.71 3.48 -11.50
C LEU A 121 0.71 3.11 -11.04
N ARG A 122 1.09 3.50 -9.84
CA ARG A 122 2.41 3.24 -9.23
C ARG A 122 2.29 2.91 -7.74
N GLY A 123 1.49 1.93 -7.38
CA GLY A 123 1.27 1.60 -5.97
C GLY A 123 0.82 2.83 -5.17
N VAL A 124 1.56 3.20 -4.14
CA VAL A 124 1.29 4.39 -3.30
C VAL A 124 1.34 5.70 -4.10
N ASP A 125 2.24 5.80 -5.08
CA ASP A 125 2.41 6.99 -5.93
C ASP A 125 1.44 7.04 -7.11
N THR A 126 0.28 6.39 -7.02
CA THR A 126 -0.77 6.49 -8.03
C THR A 126 -1.25 7.93 -8.16
N THR A 127 -1.18 8.46 -9.38
CA THR A 127 -1.53 9.85 -9.69
C THR A 127 -2.42 9.93 -10.91
N PHE A 128 -3.24 10.97 -10.96
CA PHE A 128 -4.02 11.30 -12.14
C PHE A 128 -3.94 12.79 -12.45
N LEU A 129 -4.05 13.12 -13.73
CA LEU A 129 -3.99 14.48 -14.23
C LEU A 129 -5.40 14.95 -14.56
N LEU A 130 -5.82 16.05 -13.93
CA LEU A 130 -7.06 16.74 -14.23
C LEU A 130 -6.78 18.01 -15.02
N ARG A 131 -7.66 18.30 -15.99
CA ARG A 131 -7.67 19.55 -16.76
C ARG A 131 -9.03 20.20 -16.65
N ASN A 132 -9.03 21.50 -16.40
CA ASN A 132 -10.21 22.36 -16.42
C ASN A 132 -9.84 23.71 -17.01
N GLU A 133 -10.83 24.47 -17.43
CA GLU A 133 -10.66 25.86 -17.82
C GLU A 133 -11.28 26.75 -16.74
N LEU A 134 -10.44 27.52 -16.06
CA LEU A 134 -10.84 28.50 -15.06
C LEU A 134 -10.61 29.89 -15.61
N SER A 135 -11.64 30.72 -15.63
CA SER A 135 -11.55 32.11 -16.15
C SER A 135 -10.93 32.19 -17.56
N ARG A 136 -11.29 31.26 -18.45
CA ARG A 136 -10.75 31.11 -19.82
C ARG A 136 -9.29 30.69 -19.89
N VAL A 137 -8.70 30.27 -18.77
CA VAL A 137 -7.32 29.77 -18.71
C VAL A 137 -7.37 28.26 -18.45
N GLY A 138 -6.69 27.48 -19.27
CA GLY A 138 -6.58 26.02 -19.10
C GLY A 138 -5.63 25.70 -17.94
N VAL A 139 -6.15 25.11 -16.89
CA VAL A 139 -5.41 24.69 -15.68
C VAL A 139 -5.30 23.19 -15.63
N GLU A 140 -4.11 22.69 -15.34
CA GLU A 140 -3.84 21.26 -15.16
C GLU A 140 -3.27 21.01 -13.77
N MET A 141 -3.81 19.99 -13.10
CA MET A 141 -3.35 19.58 -11.76
C MET A 141 -3.09 18.09 -11.70
N TRP A 142 -1.89 17.72 -11.24
CA TRP A 142 -1.58 16.34 -10.86
C TRP A 142 -2.04 16.10 -9.41
N VAL A 143 -2.91 15.12 -9.23
CA VAL A 143 -3.41 14.73 -7.92
C VAL A 143 -2.89 13.34 -7.56
N LYS A 144 -2.30 13.18 -6.38
CA LYS A 144 -1.93 11.89 -5.80
C LYS A 144 -3.14 11.29 -5.08
N VAL A 145 -3.56 10.09 -5.49
CA VAL A 145 -4.76 9.43 -4.98
C VAL A 145 -4.70 9.18 -3.47
N PHE A 146 -3.56 8.70 -3.01
CA PHE A 146 -3.35 8.33 -1.61
C PHE A 146 -2.77 9.46 -0.75
N SER A 147 -2.75 10.68 -1.26
CA SER A 147 -2.30 11.83 -0.46
C SER A 147 -3.23 12.06 0.74
N PRO A 148 -2.68 12.34 1.93
CA PRO A 148 -3.47 12.68 3.11
C PRO A 148 -4.23 14.00 2.96
N ASN A 149 -3.83 14.87 2.03
CA ASN A 149 -4.51 16.14 1.74
C ASN A 149 -5.79 15.95 0.91
N VAL A 150 -5.91 14.82 0.21
CA VAL A 150 -7.12 14.51 -0.55
C VAL A 150 -8.14 13.91 0.39
N GLU A 151 -9.28 14.54 0.52
CA GLU A 151 -10.41 14.05 1.31
C GLU A 151 -11.23 13.03 0.53
N SER A 152 -11.71 13.44 -0.66
CA SER A 152 -12.54 12.57 -1.50
C SER A 152 -12.27 12.78 -2.99
N VAL A 153 -12.50 11.73 -3.76
CA VAL A 153 -12.48 11.74 -5.22
C VAL A 153 -13.81 11.19 -5.71
N GLU A 154 -14.57 12.00 -6.43
CA GLU A 154 -15.88 11.66 -6.93
C GLU A 154 -15.90 11.65 -8.47
N ILE A 155 -16.63 10.70 -9.06
CA ILE A 155 -16.89 10.69 -10.49
C ILE A 155 -18.17 11.48 -10.72
N VAL A 156 -18.03 12.64 -11.34
CA VAL A 156 -19.16 13.50 -11.69
C VAL A 156 -19.90 12.96 -12.90
N GLN A 157 -19.16 12.69 -13.96
CA GLN A 157 -19.72 12.16 -15.19
C GLN A 157 -18.74 11.18 -15.84
N LYS A 158 -19.23 10.07 -16.30
CA LYS A 158 -18.46 9.11 -17.11
C LYS A 158 -18.50 9.48 -18.58
N THR A 159 -17.40 9.22 -19.25
CA THR A 159 -17.30 9.40 -20.69
C THR A 159 -18.26 8.43 -21.41
N GLU A 160 -19.14 8.93 -22.26
CA GLU A 160 -20.07 8.11 -23.05
C GLU A 160 -19.31 7.17 -24.01
N LYS A 161 -18.35 7.72 -24.73
CA LYS A 161 -17.52 6.95 -25.68
C LYS A 161 -16.14 6.71 -25.11
N ARG A 162 -15.75 5.44 -24.99
CA ARG A 162 -14.42 5.06 -24.52
C ARG A 162 -13.34 5.67 -25.41
N LYS A 163 -12.37 6.35 -24.77
CA LYS A 163 -11.21 6.90 -25.49
C LYS A 163 -10.25 5.77 -25.88
N ARG A 164 -9.70 5.83 -27.08
CA ARG A 164 -8.76 4.82 -27.59
C ARG A 164 -7.36 4.94 -26.99
N ARG A 165 -6.96 6.16 -26.57
CA ARG A 165 -5.64 6.44 -26.01
C ARG A 165 -5.66 6.44 -24.49
N ALA A 166 -4.59 5.93 -23.90
CA ALA A 166 -4.42 5.93 -22.44
C ALA A 166 -4.06 7.34 -21.88
N ARG A 167 -3.61 8.25 -22.72
CA ARG A 167 -3.25 9.62 -22.37
C ARG A 167 -3.84 10.57 -23.36
N LEU A 168 -4.63 11.54 -22.90
CA LEU A 168 -5.39 12.45 -23.75
C LEU A 168 -4.72 13.84 -23.86
N TYR A 169 -3.41 13.89 -24.02
CA TYR A 169 -2.70 15.18 -24.10
C TYR A 169 -3.10 16.02 -25.32
N TYR A 170 -3.69 15.42 -26.33
CA TYR A 170 -4.25 16.15 -27.47
C TYR A 170 -5.42 17.06 -27.07
N MET A 171 -6.07 16.83 -25.92
CA MET A 171 -7.13 17.69 -25.39
C MET A 171 -6.61 19.06 -24.92
N ARG A 172 -5.30 19.26 -24.90
CA ARG A 172 -4.68 20.58 -24.67
C ARG A 172 -4.89 21.52 -25.85
N GLN A 173 -5.15 20.96 -27.03
CA GLN A 173 -5.43 21.77 -28.21
C GLN A 173 -6.83 22.36 -28.13
N PRO A 174 -7.04 23.63 -28.52
CA PRO A 174 -8.34 24.32 -28.43
C PRO A 174 -9.50 23.58 -29.13
N ARG A 175 -9.20 22.83 -30.18
CA ARG A 175 -10.21 22.05 -30.92
C ARG A 175 -10.78 20.88 -30.13
N HIS A 176 -10.04 20.34 -29.18
CA HIS A 176 -10.38 19.14 -28.44
C HIS A 176 -10.58 19.41 -26.95
N ASP A 177 -10.38 20.63 -26.51
CA ASP A 177 -10.55 21.04 -25.12
C ASP A 177 -12.04 21.01 -24.75
N MET A 178 -12.34 20.40 -23.59
CA MET A 178 -13.70 20.36 -23.06
C MET A 178 -14.13 21.69 -22.42
N ARG A 179 -13.21 22.66 -22.33
CA ARG A 179 -13.41 23.95 -21.67
C ARG A 179 -13.81 23.78 -20.21
N SER A 180 -14.62 24.72 -19.67
CA SER A 180 -15.05 24.67 -18.27
C SER A 180 -16.05 23.55 -18.02
N VAL A 181 -15.81 22.76 -16.97
CA VAL A 181 -16.71 21.67 -16.53
C VAL A 181 -17.61 22.09 -15.37
N GLU A 182 -17.58 23.35 -14.96
CA GLU A 182 -18.29 23.85 -13.76
C GLU A 182 -19.81 23.65 -13.84
N ASN A 183 -20.41 23.86 -15.00
CA ASN A 183 -21.84 23.64 -15.21
C ASN A 183 -22.24 22.18 -14.96
N ILE A 184 -21.40 21.24 -15.39
CA ILE A 184 -21.67 19.80 -15.22
C ILE A 184 -21.56 19.43 -13.75
N VAL A 185 -20.54 19.99 -13.07
CA VAL A 185 -20.32 19.78 -11.64
C VAL A 185 -21.45 20.37 -10.80
N SER A 186 -21.91 21.58 -11.12
CA SER A 186 -23.02 22.21 -10.40
C SER A 186 -24.33 21.43 -10.53
N ASN A 187 -24.62 20.92 -11.72
CA ASN A 187 -25.78 20.05 -11.94
C ASN A 187 -25.67 18.74 -11.13
N TYR A 188 -24.50 18.12 -11.12
CA TYR A 188 -24.25 16.92 -10.31
C TYR A 188 -24.48 17.21 -8.81
N LEU A 189 -23.96 18.33 -8.29
CA LEU A 189 -24.14 18.69 -6.90
C LEU A 189 -25.60 18.95 -6.53
N ARG A 190 -26.36 19.60 -7.42
CA ARG A 190 -27.82 19.80 -7.24
C ARG A 190 -28.56 18.45 -7.19
N GLN A 191 -28.25 17.54 -8.07
CA GLN A 191 -28.84 16.20 -8.07
C GLN A 191 -28.48 15.44 -6.79
N LYS A 192 -27.22 15.49 -6.38
CA LYS A 192 -26.75 14.84 -5.16
C LYS A 192 -27.46 15.40 -3.92
N SER A 193 -27.61 16.72 -3.80
CA SER A 193 -28.32 17.36 -2.69
C SER A 193 -29.81 17.01 -2.68
N ALA A 194 -30.46 16.95 -3.82
CA ALA A 194 -31.87 16.53 -3.94
C ALA A 194 -32.09 15.10 -3.45
N ILE A 195 -31.22 14.16 -3.85
CA ILE A 195 -31.28 12.76 -3.40
C ILE A 195 -31.04 12.64 -1.89
N THR A 196 -30.09 13.43 -1.36
CA THR A 196 -29.77 13.41 0.08
C THR A 196 -30.89 14.04 0.90
N GLY A 197 -31.50 15.14 0.41
CA GLY A 197 -32.65 15.80 1.05
C GLY A 197 -33.90 14.92 1.11
N GLN A 198 -34.18 14.14 0.06
CA GLN A 198 -35.29 13.18 0.06
C GLN A 198 -35.09 12.04 1.06
N ARG A 199 -33.86 11.58 1.28
CA ARG A 199 -33.55 10.55 2.30
C ARG A 199 -33.72 11.06 3.73
N GLY A 200 -33.48 12.35 3.99
CA GLY A 200 -33.70 12.98 5.29
C GLY A 200 -35.18 13.15 5.64
N GLY A 201 -36.04 13.46 4.66
CA GLY A 201 -37.48 13.65 4.86
C GLY A 201 -38.25 12.35 5.18
N GLN A 202 -37.81 11.21 4.69
CA GLN A 202 -38.49 9.93 4.94
C GLN A 202 -38.25 9.34 6.35
N ARG A 203 -37.25 9.79 7.08
CA ARG A 203 -36.97 9.34 8.47
C ARG A 203 -37.77 10.09 9.54
N GLY A 204 -38.33 11.27 9.23
CA GLY A 204 -39.07 12.12 10.19
C GLY A 204 -40.59 11.88 10.25
N GLY A 205 -41.17 11.12 9.32
CA GLY A 205 -42.62 11.00 9.13
C GLY A 205 -43.32 9.85 9.86
N ARG A 206 -42.66 9.04 10.69
CA ARG A 206 -43.24 7.87 11.32
C ARG A 206 -43.27 7.98 12.84
N GLY A 207 -44.08 8.89 13.33
CA GLY A 207 -44.29 8.96 14.79
C GLY A 207 -45.04 10.18 15.26
N GLN A 208 -46.38 10.24 15.03
CA GLN A 208 -47.34 10.77 16.00
C GLN A 208 -48.78 10.65 15.46
N LYS A 209 -49.36 9.47 15.56
CA LYS A 209 -50.81 9.37 15.69
C LYS A 209 -51.10 9.43 17.20
N ARG A 210 -51.42 10.63 17.68
CA ARG A 210 -52.08 10.78 19.01
C ARG A 210 -53.56 10.47 18.86
N ARG A 211 -54.03 9.57 19.70
CA ARG A 211 -55.45 9.44 20.11
C ARG A 211 -55.80 10.61 21.01
#